data_b400ebcce64a9cfbbfeac7d67acf15ca
#
_entry.id   b400ebcce64a9cfbbfeac7d67acf15ca
#
_cell.length_a   1.000
_cell.length_b   1.000
_cell.length_c   1.000
_cell.angle_alpha   90.00
_cell.angle_beta   90.00
_cell.angle_gamma   90.00
#
_symmetry.space_group_name_H-M   'P 1'
#
loop_
_entity.id
_entity.type
_entity.pdbx_description
1 polymer ?
#
loop_
_entity_poly.entity_id
_entity_poly.type
_entity_poly.pdbx_seq_one_letter_code
_entity_poly.pdbx_strand_id
1 'polypeptide(L)'
;MNPTERFISLFKGYNGAHGQTTVIDNHREGKKKAKSFIVREPLTLDLVQDHLDGKLGVGSIPIDETNCCWFGALDIDDYNLDLVSLYKKVENLKLPLVLCRSKSGGAHLFLF
;
A
#
# COMPACT_ATOMS: atom_id res chain seq x y z
N MET A 1 2.21 -15.63 -13.70
CA MET A 1 2.73 -14.55 -12.82
C MET A 1 2.37 -14.89 -11.38
N ASN A 2 3.36 -15.01 -10.51
CA ASN A 2 3.14 -15.29 -9.10
C ASN A 2 2.69 -14.02 -8.34
N PRO A 3 2.25 -14.12 -7.07
CA PRO A 3 1.77 -12.96 -6.32
C PRO A 3 2.78 -11.83 -6.20
N THR A 4 4.06 -12.16 -6.03
CA THR A 4 5.14 -11.18 -5.89
C THR A 4 5.33 -10.36 -7.17
N GLU A 5 5.38 -11.05 -8.31
CA GLU A 5 5.47 -10.41 -9.63
C GLU A 5 4.24 -9.56 -9.94
N ARG A 6 3.06 -10.07 -9.60
CA ARG A 6 1.81 -9.33 -9.79
C ARG A 6 1.79 -8.06 -8.94
N PHE A 7 2.21 -8.16 -7.68
CA PHE A 7 2.26 -7.02 -6.77
C PHE A 7 3.16 -5.91 -7.33
N ILE A 8 4.39 -6.26 -7.71
CA ILE A 8 5.35 -5.27 -8.20
C ILE A 8 4.89 -4.64 -9.53
N SER A 9 4.17 -5.41 -10.34
CA SER A 9 3.59 -4.91 -11.59
C SER A 9 2.46 -3.91 -11.35
N LEU A 10 1.60 -4.16 -10.36
CA LEU A 10 0.49 -3.26 -10.02
C LEU A 10 0.95 -1.94 -9.41
N PHE A 11 1.96 -2.00 -8.54
CA PHE A 11 2.44 -0.84 -7.79
C PHE A 11 3.72 -0.24 -8.37
N LYS A 12 3.95 -0.41 -9.65
CA LYS A 12 5.14 0.14 -10.29
C LYS A 12 5.10 1.66 -10.34
N GLY A 13 6.28 2.25 -10.31
CA GLY A 13 6.47 3.70 -10.34
C GLY A 13 7.93 4.02 -10.61
N TYR A 14 8.50 4.94 -9.83
CA TYR A 14 9.91 5.29 -9.96
C TYR A 14 10.81 4.11 -9.58
N ASN A 15 11.73 3.75 -10.46
CA ASN A 15 12.60 2.58 -10.27
C ASN A 15 13.91 2.90 -9.55
N GLY A 16 14.17 4.17 -9.22
CA GLY A 16 15.43 4.59 -8.58
C GLY A 16 15.41 4.56 -7.06
N ALA A 17 14.26 4.41 -6.44
CA ALA A 17 14.13 4.41 -4.98
C ALA A 17 12.80 3.79 -4.56
N HIS A 18 12.70 3.42 -3.30
CA HIS A 18 11.47 2.92 -2.69
C HIS A 18 11.47 3.24 -1.19
N GLY A 19 10.32 3.14 -0.56
CA GLY A 19 10.18 3.28 0.88
C GLY A 19 10.20 1.93 1.58
N GLN A 20 10.69 1.92 2.81
CA GLN A 20 10.57 0.79 3.72
C GLN A 20 10.00 1.27 5.05
N THR A 21 9.18 0.45 5.68
CA THR A 21 8.54 0.77 6.96
C THR A 21 8.61 -0.43 7.89
N THR A 22 9.03 -0.17 9.13
CA THR A 22 9.02 -1.17 10.20
C THR A 22 8.06 -0.69 11.29
N VAL A 23 7.12 -1.54 11.70
CA VAL A 23 6.21 -1.24 12.82
C VAL A 23 6.98 -1.43 14.13
N ILE A 24 7.10 -0.35 14.91
CA ILE A 24 7.86 -0.35 16.16
C ILE A 24 6.97 -0.67 17.35
N ASP A 25 5.75 -0.13 17.37
CA ASP A 25 4.80 -0.25 18.48
C ASP A 25 3.40 -0.46 17.92
N ASN A 26 2.78 -1.59 18.29
CA ASN A 26 1.43 -1.94 17.86
C ASN A 26 0.44 -2.04 19.03
N HIS A 27 0.79 -1.54 20.22
CA HIS A 27 -0.03 -1.63 21.42
C HIS A 27 -0.96 -0.43 21.61
N ARG A 28 -0.75 0.64 20.90
CA ARG A 28 -1.55 1.86 21.04
C ARG A 28 -2.87 1.73 20.30
N GLU A 29 -3.91 2.30 20.89
CA GLU A 29 -5.18 2.47 20.21
C GLU A 29 -5.01 3.39 19.00
N GLY A 30 -5.66 3.04 17.89
CA GLY A 30 -5.60 3.80 16.66
C GLY A 30 -4.30 3.54 15.90
N LYS A 31 -3.57 4.61 15.58
CA LYS A 31 -2.40 4.55 14.71
C LYS A 31 -1.23 3.81 15.34
N LYS A 32 -0.72 2.79 14.65
CA LYS A 32 0.50 2.07 15.05
C LYS A 32 1.73 2.92 14.80
N LYS A 33 2.66 2.88 15.76
CA LYS A 33 3.95 3.55 15.64
C LYS A 33 4.84 2.81 14.64
N ALA A 34 5.42 3.55 13.69
CA ALA A 34 6.25 2.97 12.65
C ALA A 34 7.44 3.88 12.35
N LYS A 35 8.52 3.27 11.88
CA LYS A 35 9.69 3.98 11.37
C LYS A 35 9.76 3.77 9.85
N SER A 36 9.82 4.86 9.11
CA SER A 36 9.89 4.84 7.65
C SER A 36 11.13 5.56 7.15
N PHE A 37 11.70 5.07 6.07
CA PHE A 37 12.87 5.68 5.44
C PHE A 37 12.88 5.35 3.94
N ILE A 38 13.66 6.14 3.19
CA ILE A 38 13.81 5.96 1.75
C ILE A 38 15.11 5.20 1.48
N VAL A 39 15.02 4.19 0.62
CA VAL A 39 16.17 3.43 0.10
C VAL A 39 16.35 3.80 -1.37
N ARG A 40 17.54 4.27 -1.75
CA ARG A 40 17.82 4.72 -3.12
C ARG A 40 18.28 3.56 -3.99
N GLU A 41 17.40 2.57 -4.09
CA GLU A 41 17.57 1.36 -4.88
C GLU A 41 16.19 0.91 -5.40
N PRO A 42 16.14 0.14 -6.49
CA PRO A 42 14.87 -0.40 -6.96
C PRO A 42 14.18 -1.28 -5.93
N LEU A 43 12.86 -1.29 -5.95
CA LEU A 43 12.09 -2.28 -5.23
C LEU A 43 12.27 -3.64 -5.89
N THR A 44 12.72 -4.64 -5.12
CA THR A 44 13.02 -5.98 -5.65
C THR A 44 11.91 -6.98 -5.35
N LEU A 45 11.91 -8.10 -6.07
CA LEU A 45 10.99 -9.20 -5.79
C LEU A 45 11.17 -9.76 -4.39
N ASP A 46 12.41 -9.84 -3.90
CA ASP A 46 12.68 -10.33 -2.54
C ASP A 46 12.08 -9.41 -1.47
N LEU A 47 12.19 -8.09 -1.65
CA LEU A 47 11.59 -7.13 -0.74
C LEU A 47 10.06 -7.21 -0.77
N VAL A 48 9.47 -7.40 -1.93
CA VAL A 48 8.03 -7.59 -2.05
C VAL A 48 7.60 -8.90 -1.39
N GLN A 49 8.37 -9.97 -1.53
CA GLN A 49 8.08 -11.22 -0.84
C GLN A 49 8.13 -11.03 0.69
N ASP A 50 9.13 -10.34 1.19
CA ASP A 50 9.22 -10.02 2.63
C ASP A 50 8.01 -9.19 3.11
N HIS A 51 7.53 -8.28 2.27
CA HIS A 51 6.32 -7.52 2.56
C HIS A 51 5.09 -8.42 2.63
N LEU A 52 4.91 -9.29 1.66
CA LEU A 52 3.77 -10.22 1.63
C LEU A 52 3.83 -11.23 2.79
N ASP A 53 5.04 -11.55 3.26
CA ASP A 53 5.24 -12.41 4.43
C ASP A 53 5.08 -11.65 5.77
N GLY A 54 4.80 -10.36 5.73
CA GLY A 54 4.58 -9.55 6.93
C GLY A 54 5.84 -9.12 7.66
N LYS A 55 7.01 -9.22 7.04
CA LYS A 55 8.28 -8.89 7.67
C LYS A 55 8.58 -7.40 7.66
N LEU A 56 8.15 -6.67 6.63
CA LEU A 56 8.36 -5.23 6.52
C LEU A 56 7.30 -4.58 5.63
N GLY A 57 7.13 -3.27 5.77
CA GLY A 57 6.32 -2.47 4.86
C GLY A 57 7.18 -1.95 3.72
N VAL A 58 6.62 -1.90 2.51
CA VAL A 58 7.28 -1.30 1.36
C VAL A 58 6.44 -0.16 0.83
N GLY A 59 7.07 0.85 0.27
CA GLY A 59 6.42 1.97 -0.38
C GLY A 59 6.93 2.12 -1.80
N SER A 60 6.02 2.22 -2.73
CA SER A 60 6.32 2.59 -4.10
C SER A 60 6.27 4.11 -4.24
N ILE A 61 7.10 4.67 -5.09
CA ILE A 61 7.02 6.08 -5.48
C ILE A 61 6.19 6.11 -6.77
N PRO A 62 4.93 6.59 -6.72
CA PRO A 62 4.00 6.42 -7.85
C PRO A 62 4.39 7.13 -9.13
N ILE A 63 5.07 8.28 -9.03
CA ILE A 63 5.48 9.06 -10.20
C ILE A 63 6.80 8.53 -10.73
N ASP A 64 6.82 8.09 -11.99
CA ASP A 64 8.02 7.57 -12.65
C ASP A 64 8.86 8.69 -13.30
N GLU A 65 9.93 8.30 -13.98
CA GLU A 65 10.87 9.24 -14.64
C GLU A 65 10.23 10.04 -15.77
N THR A 66 9.09 9.57 -16.28
CA THR A 66 8.35 10.27 -17.36
C THR A 66 7.25 11.18 -16.85
N ASN A 67 7.17 11.39 -15.54
CA ASN A 67 6.10 12.12 -14.85
C ASN A 67 4.72 11.49 -15.04
N CYS A 68 4.66 10.17 -15.16
CA CYS A 68 3.43 9.40 -15.28
C CYS A 68 3.22 8.52 -14.03
N CYS A 69 1.95 8.27 -13.72
CA CYS A 69 1.55 7.37 -12.64
C CYS A 69 0.86 6.14 -13.23
N TRP A 70 1.11 4.98 -12.63
CA TRP A 70 0.53 3.70 -13.03
C TRP A 70 -0.62 3.28 -12.12
N PHE A 71 -0.75 3.90 -10.96
CA PHE A 71 -1.84 3.65 -10.03
C PHE A 71 -2.13 4.90 -9.21
N GLY A 72 -3.32 4.96 -8.63
CA GLY A 72 -3.74 5.99 -7.69
C GLY A 72 -4.17 5.38 -6.37
N ALA A 73 -4.15 6.16 -5.31
CA ALA A 73 -4.54 5.70 -3.99
C ALA A 73 -5.31 6.78 -3.24
N LEU A 74 -6.33 6.34 -2.51
CA LEU A 74 -7.05 7.16 -1.53
C LEU A 74 -6.80 6.56 -0.15
N ASP A 75 -6.56 7.41 0.84
CA ASP A 75 -6.32 6.99 2.21
C ASP A 75 -7.46 7.48 3.11
N ILE A 76 -8.06 6.56 3.86
CA ILE A 76 -9.09 6.88 4.84
C ILE A 76 -8.56 6.57 6.23
N ASP A 77 -8.32 7.62 7.00
CA ASP A 77 -7.74 7.55 8.36
C ASP A 77 -8.80 7.46 9.46
N ASP A 78 -9.87 6.73 9.22
CA ASP A 78 -10.88 6.43 10.24
C ASP A 78 -10.67 5.01 10.73
N TYR A 79 -10.14 4.87 11.94
CA TYR A 79 -9.79 3.56 12.50
C TYR A 79 -10.98 2.80 13.08
N ASN A 80 -12.15 3.42 13.13
CA ASN A 80 -13.41 2.78 13.48
C ASN A 80 -14.27 2.49 12.25
N LEU A 81 -13.67 2.50 11.08
CA LEU A 81 -14.34 2.34 9.80
C LEU A 81 -14.96 0.94 9.65
N ASP A 82 -16.22 0.89 9.23
CA ASP A 82 -16.87 -0.35 8.83
C ASP A 82 -16.47 -0.68 7.38
N LEU A 83 -15.47 -1.53 7.23
CA LEU A 83 -14.92 -1.89 5.93
C LEU A 83 -15.93 -2.64 5.05
N VAL A 84 -16.84 -3.42 5.65
CA VAL A 84 -17.87 -4.15 4.88
C VAL A 84 -18.84 -3.16 4.26
N SER A 85 -19.28 -2.16 5.03
CA SER A 85 -20.16 -1.10 4.50
C SER A 85 -19.49 -0.30 3.40
N LEU A 86 -18.22 0.04 3.57
CA LEU A 86 -17.45 0.74 2.54
C LEU A 86 -17.31 -0.09 1.27
N TYR A 87 -17.00 -1.38 1.42
CA TYR A 87 -16.93 -2.31 0.29
C TYR A 87 -18.24 -2.34 -0.51
N LYS A 88 -19.36 -2.48 0.20
CA LYS A 88 -20.69 -2.50 -0.44
C LYS A 88 -20.98 -1.20 -1.18
N LYS A 89 -20.57 -0.07 -0.62
CA LYS A 89 -20.76 1.24 -1.26
C LYS A 89 -19.93 1.35 -2.55
N VAL A 90 -18.69 0.90 -2.52
CA VAL A 90 -17.82 0.85 -3.71
C VAL A 90 -18.45 -0.05 -4.79
N GLU A 91 -18.94 -1.24 -4.41
CA GLU A 91 -19.61 -2.16 -5.32
C GLU A 91 -20.89 -1.55 -5.92
N ASN A 92 -21.76 -0.97 -5.08
CA ASN A 92 -23.03 -0.42 -5.51
C ASN A 92 -22.87 0.77 -6.46
N LEU A 93 -21.84 1.58 -6.25
CA LEU A 93 -21.52 2.71 -7.11
C LEU A 93 -20.69 2.31 -8.34
N LYS A 94 -20.31 1.03 -8.45
CA LYS A 94 -19.51 0.48 -9.55
C LYS A 94 -18.20 1.25 -9.74
N LEU A 95 -17.56 1.63 -8.63
CA LEU A 95 -16.27 2.33 -8.68
C LEU A 95 -15.14 1.32 -8.96
N PRO A 96 -14.19 1.66 -9.83
CA PRO A 96 -13.07 0.76 -10.17
C PRO A 96 -11.97 0.82 -9.11
N LEU A 97 -12.33 0.59 -7.85
CA LEU A 97 -11.42 0.73 -6.71
C LEU A 97 -11.25 -0.61 -5.99
N VAL A 98 -10.02 -0.92 -5.62
CA VAL A 98 -9.69 -2.08 -4.79
C VAL A 98 -9.54 -1.60 -3.35
N LEU A 99 -10.36 -2.16 -2.46
CA LEU A 99 -10.35 -1.81 -1.04
C LEU A 99 -9.38 -2.72 -0.29
N CYS A 100 -8.46 -2.10 0.46
CA CYS A 100 -7.54 -2.78 1.35
C CYS A 100 -7.61 -2.16 2.75
N ARG A 101 -7.39 -2.99 3.77
CA ARG A 101 -7.26 -2.50 5.14
C ARG A 101 -5.89 -1.86 5.31
N SER A 102 -5.83 -0.68 5.95
CA SER A 102 -4.55 -0.07 6.32
C SER A 102 -3.98 -0.73 7.59
N LYS A 103 -2.72 -0.48 7.88
CA LYS A 103 -2.03 -1.06 9.05
C LYS A 103 -2.70 -0.73 10.39
N SER A 104 -3.42 0.38 10.48
CA SER A 104 -4.07 0.84 11.72
C SER A 104 -5.59 0.67 11.71
N GLY A 105 -6.15 -0.04 10.73
CA GLY A 105 -7.59 -0.33 10.67
C GLY A 105 -8.42 0.63 9.84
N GLY A 106 -7.82 1.65 9.24
CA GLY A 106 -8.47 2.46 8.22
C GLY A 106 -8.49 1.74 6.88
N ALA A 107 -8.57 2.47 5.78
CA ALA A 107 -8.65 1.88 4.45
C ALA A 107 -7.74 2.56 3.45
N HIS A 108 -7.22 1.76 2.52
CA HIS A 108 -6.63 2.22 1.28
C HIS A 108 -7.52 1.78 0.12
N LEU A 109 -7.79 2.68 -0.79
CA LEU A 109 -8.53 2.39 -2.02
C LEU A 109 -7.60 2.65 -3.19
N PHE A 110 -7.35 1.63 -3.99
CA PHE A 110 -6.42 1.70 -5.12
C PHE A 110 -7.15 1.69 -6.46
N LEU A 111 -6.70 2.53 -7.36
CA LEU A 111 -7.09 2.53 -8.76
C LEU A 111 -5.88 2.08 -9.59
N PHE A 112 -6.05 0.99 -10.31
CA PHE A 112 -4.99 0.46 -11.19
C PHE A 112 -5.31 0.68 -12.67
#